data_97e43cea181ddcf7d29a29cdb916c930
#
_entry.id   97e43cea181ddcf7d29a29cdb916c930
#
_cell.length_a   1.000
_cell.length_b   1.000
_cell.length_c   1.000
_cell.angle_alpha   90.00
_cell.angle_beta   90.00
_cell.angle_gamma   90.00
#
_symmetry.space_group_name_H-M   'P 1'
#
loop_
_entity.id
_entity.type
_entity.pdbx_description
1 polymer ?
#
loop_
_entity_poly.entity_id
_entity_poly.type
_entity_poly.pdbx_seq_one_letter_code
_entity_poly.pdbx_strand_id
1 'polypeptide(L)'
;MSKLMPPAHPFDTSYLRDAGDEDKLKEECGIFGVIGVAEAANFVALGLHALQHRGQEAGGIVSYHAEQGFQSARRFGYERDNFTSQAVMETLPGDLSIGHVRYSTAGSKGQTQIRDVQPFFGEFSMGGAAIAHNGNITNADALRREL
;
A
#
# COMPACT_ATOMS: atom_id res chain seq x y z
N MET A 1 -21.80 -2.42 53.62
CA MET A 1 -22.51 -1.56 52.66
C MET A 1 -21.74 -1.60 51.32
N SER A 2 -22.21 -2.41 50.38
CA SER A 2 -21.63 -2.54 49.06
C SER A 2 -22.08 -1.36 48.21
N LYS A 3 -21.13 -0.50 47.74
CA LYS A 3 -21.42 0.53 46.76
C LYS A 3 -21.65 -0.14 45.42
N LEU A 4 -22.91 -0.19 44.99
CA LEU A 4 -23.21 -0.49 43.59
C LEU A 4 -22.59 0.60 42.70
N MET A 5 -21.69 0.22 41.80
CA MET A 5 -21.24 1.10 40.72
C MET A 5 -22.43 1.36 39.79
N PRO A 6 -22.62 2.59 39.34
CA PRO A 6 -23.63 2.88 38.32
C PRO A 6 -23.29 2.13 37.00
N PRO A 7 -24.28 1.76 36.19
CA PRO A 7 -24.01 1.13 34.89
C PRO A 7 -23.21 2.09 34.00
N ALA A 8 -22.14 1.58 33.36
CA ALA A 8 -21.33 2.35 32.44
C ALA A 8 -22.22 2.90 31.30
N HIS A 9 -22.03 4.16 30.96
CA HIS A 9 -22.74 4.80 29.86
C HIS A 9 -22.37 4.04 28.54
N PRO A 10 -23.31 3.75 27.64
CA PRO A 10 -23.06 2.98 26.42
C PRO A 10 -22.00 3.59 25.49
N PHE A 11 -21.56 4.82 25.73
CA PHE A 11 -20.48 5.51 25.02
C PHE A 11 -19.32 5.90 25.95
N ASP A 12 -19.15 5.23 27.09
CA ASP A 12 -17.99 5.45 27.97
C ASP A 12 -16.75 4.83 27.30
N THR A 13 -15.89 5.68 26.73
CA THR A 13 -14.62 5.30 26.10
C THR A 13 -13.43 5.48 27.06
N SER A 14 -13.67 5.71 28.35
CA SER A 14 -12.61 5.95 29.35
C SER A 14 -11.64 4.75 29.45
N TYR A 15 -12.14 3.52 29.22
CA TYR A 15 -11.31 2.31 29.21
C TYR A 15 -10.37 2.23 27.98
N LEU A 16 -10.60 3.04 26.93
CA LEU A 16 -9.70 3.12 25.76
C LEU A 16 -8.51 4.05 26.02
N ARG A 17 -8.49 4.79 27.14
CA ARG A 17 -7.41 5.74 27.46
C ARG A 17 -6.27 5.13 28.26
N ASP A 18 -6.44 3.93 28.83
CA ASP A 18 -5.43 3.24 29.64
C ASP A 18 -4.68 2.12 28.88
N ALA A 19 -5.03 1.84 27.61
CA ALA A 19 -4.16 1.09 26.74
C ALA A 19 -2.97 2.00 26.43
N GLY A 20 -1.79 1.64 26.96
CA GLY A 20 -0.57 2.42 26.81
C GLY A 20 -0.32 2.82 25.36
N ASP A 21 0.41 3.90 25.16
CA ASP A 21 0.68 4.59 23.89
C ASP A 21 1.36 3.71 22.79
N GLU A 22 1.45 2.39 23.04
CA GLU A 22 2.05 1.39 22.15
C GLU A 22 1.05 0.75 21.17
N ASP A 23 -0.26 0.95 21.35
CA ASP A 23 -1.30 0.28 20.53
C ASP A 23 -2.04 1.24 19.59
N LYS A 24 -1.42 2.37 19.22
CA LYS A 24 -1.89 3.16 18.09
C LYS A 24 -1.61 2.34 16.84
N LEU A 25 -2.68 1.87 16.19
CA LEU A 25 -2.63 1.35 14.82
C LEU A 25 -1.91 2.39 13.95
N LYS A 26 -0.61 2.22 13.75
CA LYS A 26 0.16 3.03 12.82
C LYS A 26 -0.27 2.59 11.44
N GLU A 27 -1.06 3.41 10.80
CA GLU A 27 -1.45 3.20 9.40
C GLU A 27 -0.23 3.44 8.52
N GLU A 28 0.39 2.36 8.04
CA GLU A 28 1.75 2.40 7.53
C GLU A 28 1.89 2.23 6.03
N CYS A 29 0.85 1.95 5.28
CA CYS A 29 0.88 1.82 3.82
C CYS A 29 -0.47 2.20 3.23
N GLY A 30 -0.52 2.42 1.91
CA GLY A 30 -1.76 2.70 1.19
C GLY A 30 -1.80 1.97 -0.15
N ILE A 31 -2.98 1.50 -0.54
CA ILE A 31 -3.23 0.86 -1.84
C ILE A 31 -4.37 1.60 -2.52
N PHE A 32 -4.23 1.81 -3.81
CA PHE A 32 -5.30 2.37 -4.64
C PHE A 32 -5.34 1.63 -5.98
N GLY A 33 -6.53 1.34 -6.48
CA GLY A 33 -6.69 0.63 -7.75
C GLY A 33 -7.85 1.19 -8.57
N VAL A 34 -7.70 1.13 -9.89
CA VAL A 34 -8.69 1.59 -10.88
C VAL A 34 -8.80 0.58 -12.00
N ILE A 35 -9.99 0.30 -12.46
CA ILE A 35 -10.28 -0.59 -13.59
C ILE A 35 -11.35 0.01 -14.50
N GLY A 36 -11.20 -0.21 -15.81
CA GLY A 36 -12.20 0.17 -16.81
C GLY A 36 -12.23 1.66 -17.15
N VAL A 37 -11.16 2.39 -16.83
CA VAL A 37 -11.04 3.83 -17.14
C VAL A 37 -9.77 4.05 -17.95
N ALA A 38 -9.87 4.72 -19.09
CA ALA A 38 -8.71 5.09 -19.88
C ALA A 38 -7.67 5.83 -19.02
N GLU A 39 -6.39 5.51 -19.25
CA GLU A 39 -5.28 6.09 -18.47
C GLU A 39 -5.43 5.88 -16.95
N ALA A 40 -5.82 4.67 -16.56
CA ALA A 40 -6.10 4.30 -15.16
C ALA A 40 -4.95 4.69 -14.21
N ALA A 41 -3.70 4.66 -14.67
CA ALA A 41 -2.54 5.02 -13.88
C ALA A 41 -2.56 6.48 -13.39
N ASN A 42 -3.15 7.42 -14.15
CA ASN A 42 -3.29 8.81 -13.74
C ASN A 42 -4.20 8.93 -12.49
N PHE A 43 -5.30 8.18 -12.47
CA PHE A 43 -6.20 8.13 -11.32
C PHE A 43 -5.56 7.45 -10.12
N VAL A 44 -4.76 6.40 -10.38
CA VAL A 44 -4.00 5.72 -9.33
C VAL A 44 -2.98 6.68 -8.72
N ALA A 45 -2.24 7.45 -9.51
CA ALA A 45 -1.30 8.46 -9.02
C ALA A 45 -2.00 9.51 -8.13
N LEU A 46 -3.19 9.99 -8.52
CA LEU A 46 -3.99 10.91 -7.72
C LEU A 46 -4.45 10.25 -6.40
N GLY A 47 -4.88 8.98 -6.46
CA GLY A 47 -5.28 8.22 -5.28
C GLY A 47 -4.12 8.02 -4.30
N LEU A 48 -2.93 7.67 -4.81
CA LEU A 48 -1.72 7.53 -4.00
C LEU A 48 -1.30 8.88 -3.40
N HIS A 49 -1.45 9.98 -4.14
CA HIS A 49 -1.21 11.32 -3.62
C HIS A 49 -2.12 11.63 -2.42
N ALA A 50 -3.40 11.27 -2.48
CA ALA A 50 -4.32 11.41 -1.36
C ALA A 50 -3.92 10.55 -0.15
N LEU A 51 -3.23 9.41 -0.39
CA LEU A 51 -2.74 8.48 0.62
C LEU A 51 -1.31 8.79 1.12
N GLN A 52 -0.68 9.90 0.71
CA GLN A 52 0.70 10.24 1.08
C GLN A 52 0.97 10.27 2.58
N HIS A 53 -0.04 10.64 3.38
CA HIS A 53 0.08 10.64 4.84
C HIS A 53 0.32 9.23 5.43
N ARG A 54 0.08 8.17 4.64
CA ARG A 54 0.26 6.76 5.01
C ARG A 54 1.59 6.17 4.54
N GLY A 55 2.31 6.82 3.62
CA GLY A 55 3.58 6.31 3.13
C GLY A 55 4.37 7.36 2.37
N GLN A 56 5.65 7.51 2.75
CA GLN A 56 6.53 8.57 2.23
C GLN A 56 7.91 8.04 1.81
N GLU A 57 8.17 6.76 1.99
CA GLU A 57 9.48 6.17 1.71
C GLU A 57 9.63 5.79 0.24
N ALA A 58 8.62 5.15 -0.28
CA ALA A 58 8.60 4.66 -1.65
C ALA A 58 7.18 4.46 -2.15
N GLY A 59 7.01 4.48 -3.45
CA GLY A 59 5.76 4.13 -4.09
C GLY A 59 5.95 3.46 -5.44
N GLY A 60 4.92 2.78 -5.87
CA GLY A 60 4.90 2.11 -7.16
C GLY A 60 3.51 2.08 -7.77
N ILE A 61 3.50 2.06 -9.10
CA ILE A 61 2.30 1.87 -9.91
C ILE A 61 2.58 0.76 -10.91
N VAL A 62 1.63 -0.14 -11.08
CA VAL A 62 1.57 -1.12 -12.15
C VAL A 62 0.31 -0.86 -12.95
N SER A 63 0.44 -0.77 -14.28
CA SER A 63 -0.68 -0.70 -15.21
C SER A 63 -0.72 -1.92 -16.12
N TYR A 64 -1.86 -2.18 -16.71
CA TYR A 64 -2.05 -3.23 -17.72
C TYR A 64 -2.74 -2.66 -18.94
N HIS A 65 -2.14 -2.93 -20.10
CA HIS A 65 -2.68 -2.63 -21.42
C HIS A 65 -2.80 -3.93 -22.22
N ALA A 66 -3.93 -4.14 -22.90
CA ALA A 66 -4.22 -5.41 -23.58
C ALA A 66 -3.14 -5.83 -24.59
N GLU A 67 -2.52 -4.87 -25.30
CA GLU A 67 -1.50 -5.14 -26.30
C GLU A 67 -0.06 -5.12 -25.75
N GLN A 68 0.19 -4.31 -24.68
CA GLN A 68 1.53 -4.07 -24.16
C GLN A 68 1.81 -4.85 -22.86
N GLY A 69 0.79 -5.51 -22.31
CA GLY A 69 0.91 -6.23 -21.06
C GLY A 69 1.09 -5.31 -19.83
N PHE A 70 1.77 -5.83 -18.82
CA PHE A 70 2.08 -5.10 -17.60
C PHE A 70 3.23 -4.13 -17.77
N GLN A 71 3.02 -2.90 -17.30
CA GLN A 71 4.05 -1.87 -17.19
C GLN A 71 4.16 -1.43 -15.72
N SER A 72 5.36 -1.03 -15.28
CA SER A 72 5.53 -0.59 -13.90
C SER A 72 6.47 0.59 -13.76
N ALA A 73 6.16 1.46 -12.81
CA ALA A 73 7.06 2.50 -12.34
C ALA A 73 7.17 2.40 -10.82
N ARG A 74 8.41 2.43 -10.30
CA ARG A 74 8.71 2.40 -8.87
C ARG A 74 9.70 3.49 -8.54
N ARG A 75 9.50 4.19 -7.43
CA ARG A 75 10.33 5.32 -7.02
C ARG A 75 10.51 5.34 -5.51
N PHE A 76 11.64 5.89 -5.06
CA PHE A 76 11.84 6.31 -3.68
C PHE A 76 11.42 7.76 -3.50
N GLY A 77 11.02 8.13 -2.28
CA GLY A 77 10.61 9.48 -1.92
C GLY A 77 9.11 9.74 -2.07
N TYR A 78 8.76 11.02 -1.97
CA TYR A 78 7.35 11.43 -1.99
C TYR A 78 6.69 11.17 -3.34
N GLU A 79 5.48 10.64 -3.30
CA GLU A 79 4.62 10.40 -4.46
C GLU A 79 4.43 11.66 -5.32
N ARG A 80 4.29 12.82 -4.67
CA ARG A 80 4.07 14.10 -5.33
C ARG A 80 5.14 14.41 -6.39
N ASP A 81 6.38 14.03 -6.12
CA ASP A 81 7.50 14.32 -7.02
C ASP A 81 7.76 13.19 -8.04
N ASN A 82 7.23 12.00 -7.76
CA ASN A 82 7.56 10.78 -8.47
C ASN A 82 6.59 10.44 -9.62
N PHE A 83 5.29 10.73 -9.46
CA PHE A 83 4.24 10.33 -10.42
C PHE A 83 3.46 11.53 -10.98
N THR A 84 4.04 12.75 -10.93
CA THR A 84 3.47 13.95 -11.55
C THR A 84 4.03 14.22 -12.95
N SER A 85 5.12 13.55 -13.32
CA SER A 85 5.74 13.73 -14.62
C SER A 85 4.94 13.03 -15.71
N GLN A 86 4.52 13.77 -16.74
CA GLN A 86 3.85 13.22 -17.91
C GLN A 86 4.67 12.09 -18.54
N ALA A 87 5.99 12.24 -18.64
CA ALA A 87 6.88 11.22 -19.18
C ALA A 87 6.83 9.88 -18.42
N VAL A 88 6.62 9.91 -17.09
CA VAL A 88 6.43 8.69 -16.31
C VAL A 88 5.05 8.11 -16.57
N MET A 89 4.00 8.92 -16.64
CA MET A 89 2.64 8.44 -16.87
C MET A 89 2.46 7.83 -18.26
N GLU A 90 3.14 8.36 -19.27
CA GLU A 90 3.17 7.80 -20.63
C GLU A 90 3.78 6.39 -20.70
N THR A 91 4.58 5.99 -19.70
CA THR A 91 5.10 4.61 -19.57
C THR A 91 4.12 3.64 -18.93
N LEU A 92 2.96 4.10 -18.49
CA LEU A 92 1.96 3.33 -17.74
C LEU A 92 0.60 3.33 -18.45
N PRO A 93 0.51 2.87 -19.70
CA PRO A 93 -0.74 2.86 -20.45
C PRO A 93 -1.72 1.83 -19.90
N GLY A 94 -2.99 1.97 -20.30
CA GLY A 94 -4.02 0.97 -20.06
C GLY A 94 -5.19 1.47 -19.21
N ASP A 95 -6.16 0.58 -19.08
CA ASP A 95 -7.43 0.83 -18.41
C ASP A 95 -7.57 0.11 -17.06
N LEU A 96 -6.49 -0.57 -16.64
CA LEU A 96 -6.37 -1.21 -15.32
C LEU A 96 -5.05 -0.79 -14.70
N SER A 97 -5.09 -0.35 -13.45
CA SER A 97 -3.88 0.01 -12.71
C SER A 97 -4.08 -0.18 -11.22
N ILE A 98 -3.00 -0.55 -10.53
CA ILE A 98 -2.91 -0.56 -9.07
C ILE A 98 -1.64 0.15 -8.63
N GLY A 99 -1.71 0.78 -7.46
CA GLY A 99 -0.58 1.46 -6.86
C GLY A 99 -0.47 1.23 -5.36
N HIS A 100 0.71 1.45 -4.85
CA HIS A 100 1.04 1.26 -3.45
C HIS A 100 2.00 2.35 -2.97
N VAL A 101 1.73 2.93 -1.80
CA VAL A 101 2.65 3.78 -1.04
C VAL A 101 3.17 3.02 0.16
N ARG A 102 4.49 3.06 0.35
CA ARG A 102 5.18 2.37 1.43
C ARG A 102 5.61 3.34 2.52
N TYR A 103 5.37 2.93 3.74
CA TYR A 103 5.97 3.48 4.94
C TYR A 103 6.90 2.44 5.58
N SER A 104 8.11 2.84 5.93
CA SER A 104 9.05 1.95 6.62
C SER A 104 8.72 1.88 8.10
N THR A 105 8.37 0.70 8.58
CA THR A 105 8.29 0.46 10.01
C THR A 105 9.69 0.42 10.61
N ALA A 106 9.87 0.98 11.79
CA ALA A 106 11.15 1.07 12.53
C ALA A 106 11.83 -0.28 12.86
N GLY A 107 11.38 -1.39 12.26
CA GLY A 107 11.91 -2.74 12.45
C GLY A 107 12.57 -3.37 11.22
N SER A 108 12.50 -2.75 10.04
CA SER A 108 13.16 -3.29 8.84
C SER A 108 14.67 -3.01 8.91
N LYS A 109 15.44 -3.99 9.35
CA LYS A 109 16.92 -3.95 9.49
C LYS A 109 17.67 -3.98 8.15
N GLY A 110 17.10 -3.52 7.05
CA GLY A 110 17.74 -3.51 5.74
C GLY A 110 17.38 -2.27 4.93
N GLN A 111 18.28 -1.81 4.07
CA GLN A 111 17.92 -0.78 3.09
C GLN A 111 16.88 -1.37 2.14
N THR A 112 15.72 -0.72 2.04
CA THR A 112 14.71 -1.04 1.03
C THR A 112 15.33 -0.91 -0.35
N GLN A 113 15.24 -1.96 -1.16
CA GLN A 113 15.66 -1.92 -2.55
C GLN A 113 14.45 -1.59 -3.43
N ILE A 114 14.68 -0.96 -4.58
CA ILE A 114 13.60 -0.60 -5.51
C ILE A 114 12.77 -1.81 -5.96
N ARG A 115 13.38 -2.99 -6.00
CA ARG A 115 12.69 -4.25 -6.30
C ARG A 115 11.70 -4.70 -5.22
N ASP A 116 11.85 -4.17 -3.98
CA ASP A 116 10.97 -4.49 -2.84
C ASP A 116 9.76 -3.56 -2.79
N VAL A 117 9.69 -2.56 -3.68
CA VAL A 117 8.58 -1.62 -3.77
C VAL A 117 7.44 -2.26 -4.55
N GLN A 118 6.28 -2.31 -3.92
CA GLN A 118 5.05 -2.83 -4.52
C GLN A 118 4.39 -1.78 -5.45
N PRO A 119 3.49 -2.21 -6.38
CA PRO A 119 3.00 -3.57 -6.61
C PRO A 119 4.03 -4.49 -7.25
N PHE A 120 3.92 -5.79 -6.98
CA PHE A 120 4.63 -6.83 -7.71
C PHE A 120 3.77 -7.34 -8.86
N PHE A 121 4.39 -7.73 -9.96
CA PHE A 121 3.69 -8.40 -11.05
C PHE A 121 4.55 -9.53 -11.64
N GLY A 122 3.89 -10.49 -12.22
CA GLY A 122 4.52 -11.63 -12.86
C GLY A 122 3.57 -12.31 -13.85
N GLU A 123 4.15 -13.10 -14.72
CA GLU A 123 3.42 -13.94 -15.66
C GLU A 123 3.39 -15.38 -15.16
N PHE A 124 2.23 -15.99 -15.21
CA PHE A 124 1.96 -17.35 -14.80
C PHE A 124 1.36 -18.12 -15.96
N SER A 125 1.27 -19.43 -15.85
CA SER A 125 0.67 -20.28 -16.91
C SER A 125 -0.79 -19.94 -17.22
N MET A 126 -1.49 -19.32 -16.29
CA MET A 126 -2.90 -18.90 -16.44
C MET A 126 -3.05 -17.41 -16.82
N GLY A 127 -1.95 -16.70 -17.11
CA GLY A 127 -1.94 -15.26 -17.43
C GLY A 127 -1.12 -14.46 -16.41
N GLY A 128 -1.02 -13.15 -16.66
CA GLY A 128 -0.32 -12.24 -15.77
C GLY A 128 -1.16 -11.84 -14.56
N ALA A 129 -0.49 -11.55 -13.45
CA ALA A 129 -1.12 -10.99 -12.26
C ALA A 129 -0.25 -9.90 -11.63
N ALA A 130 -0.91 -8.88 -11.07
CA ALA A 130 -0.27 -7.86 -10.26
C ALA A 130 -0.88 -7.85 -8.87
N ILE A 131 -0.05 -7.66 -7.84
CA ILE A 131 -0.49 -7.69 -6.45
C ILE A 131 0.13 -6.56 -5.65
N ALA A 132 -0.68 -5.94 -4.80
CA ALA A 132 -0.24 -5.04 -3.75
C ALA A 132 -0.85 -5.49 -2.42
N HIS A 133 -0.07 -5.40 -1.36
CA HIS A 133 -0.46 -5.87 -0.04
C HIS A 133 -0.10 -4.83 1.03
N ASN A 134 -1.08 -4.51 1.87
CA ASN A 134 -0.87 -3.69 3.06
C ASN A 134 -0.91 -4.60 4.30
N GLY A 135 0.22 -4.78 4.96
CA GLY A 135 0.38 -5.64 6.12
C GLY A 135 1.70 -6.43 6.13
N ASN A 136 1.84 -7.32 7.10
CA ASN A 136 3.00 -8.18 7.29
C ASN A 136 2.62 -9.65 7.21
N ILE A 137 3.45 -10.45 6.54
CA ILE A 137 3.34 -11.91 6.52
C ILE A 137 4.15 -12.43 7.71
N THR A 138 3.48 -12.92 8.75
CA THR A 138 4.12 -13.34 10.01
C THR A 138 4.93 -14.64 9.89
N ASN A 139 4.63 -15.48 8.90
CA ASN A 139 5.27 -16.76 8.63
C ASN A 139 6.09 -16.77 7.32
N ALA A 140 6.59 -15.62 6.88
CA ALA A 140 7.32 -15.49 5.61
C ALA A 140 8.51 -16.46 5.47
N ASP A 141 9.26 -16.68 6.55
CA ASP A 141 10.42 -17.59 6.54
C ASP A 141 10.02 -19.08 6.45
N ALA A 142 8.85 -19.44 6.95
CA ALA A 142 8.30 -20.78 6.76
C ALA A 142 7.88 -20.98 5.31
N LEU A 143 7.13 -20.04 4.74
CA LEU A 143 6.69 -20.08 3.34
C LEU A 143 7.86 -20.12 2.35
N ARG A 144 8.93 -19.37 2.59
CA ARG A 144 10.14 -19.41 1.72
C ARG A 144 10.84 -20.76 1.71
N ARG A 145 10.69 -21.57 2.75
CA ARG A 145 11.27 -22.92 2.80
C ARG A 145 10.40 -23.97 2.12
N GLU A 146 9.13 -23.69 1.92
CA GLU A 146 8.18 -24.58 1.25
C GLU A 146 8.13 -24.35 -0.28
N LEU A 147 8.61 -23.18 -0.76
CA LEU A 147 8.73 -22.82 -2.17
C LEU A 147 10.10 -23.21 -2.74
#